data_a97620a8f0b4aa99aa744cd3e962d88b
#
_entry.id   a97620a8f0b4aa99aa744cd3e962d88b
#
_cell.length_a   1.000
_cell.length_b   1.000
_cell.length_c   1.000
_cell.angle_alpha   90.00
_cell.angle_beta   90.00
_cell.angle_gamma   90.00
#
_symmetry.space_group_name_H-M   'P 1'
#
loop_
_entity.id
_entity.type
_entity.pdbx_description
1 polymer ?
#
loop_
_entity_poly.entity_id
_entity_poly.type
_entity_poly.pdbx_seq_one_letter_code
_entity_poly.pdbx_strand_id
1 'polypeptide(L)'
;MRNILIALCIACLGALSCTTLNLLSSLSEPTPEPTEVPVVAASPTRIAATAATPTKPGSPPVPPTEKPTSAPTSAPVPAPKSLQMKSPEYGAQAFLWWRPETADRDLGLMKEIGMTWVKQQFAWRDIEGSKKGAFNWENADRAVKLANSKGIDILARMDNAPDWAAPGCFNTQKKSMGPAKNTQDWLDFLGAFVARYKGRIRAYEIWNEPNLAREWCNRPPNAAEYVALLKASYAKIKSIDPNAMVVSAGLTPTTRNDNEATPDTIYIEKMYAAMNNNSTGYFDALGVHAPGYKAPPEMSPDDVGKNREYNNGDGPAGRIYCFRHVEDIRKIMVARGDSAKQIVLLEFGWTMDPIHPAYSWFRVDEQTHASYIVGAYQYAKKNWAPWIGAMFVIYMANPDWTKDNEEYWWAITQPNGDPRAAWVRLKAMPK
;
A
#
# COMPACT_ATOMS: atom_id res chain seq x y z
N MET A 1 -39.21 -9.05 -42.66
CA MET A 1 -40.16 -8.53 -41.66
C MET A 1 -39.72 -8.92 -40.27
N ARG A 2 -39.63 -7.92 -39.50
CA ARG A 2 -39.50 -7.75 -38.06
C ARG A 2 -38.13 -7.86 -37.44
N ASN A 3 -37.55 -6.68 -37.25
CA ASN A 3 -36.51 -6.30 -36.34
C ASN A 3 -36.86 -6.64 -34.88
N ILE A 4 -35.90 -7.18 -34.13
CA ILE A 4 -35.89 -7.02 -32.69
C ILE A 4 -34.47 -6.53 -32.33
N LEU A 5 -34.40 -5.25 -31.93
CA LEU A 5 -33.29 -4.67 -31.20
C LEU A 5 -33.21 -5.37 -29.83
N ILE A 6 -32.08 -5.93 -29.50
CA ILE A 6 -31.72 -6.25 -28.12
C ILE A 6 -30.67 -5.24 -27.70
N ALA A 7 -31.06 -4.41 -26.74
CA ALA A 7 -30.17 -3.44 -26.10
C ALA A 7 -29.12 -4.19 -25.26
N LEU A 8 -27.86 -3.94 -25.59
CA LEU A 8 -26.71 -4.42 -24.83
C LEU A 8 -26.52 -3.54 -23.58
N CYS A 9 -26.89 -4.04 -22.41
CA CYS A 9 -26.38 -3.52 -21.16
C CYS A 9 -24.98 -4.10 -20.94
N ILE A 10 -23.95 -3.36 -21.28
CA ILE A 10 -22.58 -3.69 -20.93
C ILE A 10 -22.38 -3.30 -19.47
N ALA A 11 -22.34 -4.30 -18.60
CA ALA A 11 -21.94 -4.13 -17.22
C ALA A 11 -20.44 -3.82 -17.18
N CYS A 12 -20.10 -2.67 -16.60
CA CYS A 12 -18.72 -2.26 -16.34
C CYS A 12 -18.08 -3.22 -15.35
N LEU A 13 -17.16 -4.04 -15.81
CA LEU A 13 -16.21 -4.75 -14.94
C LEU A 13 -15.15 -3.75 -14.47
N GLY A 14 -15.38 -3.21 -13.28
CA GLY A 14 -14.43 -2.34 -12.60
C GLY A 14 -13.41 -3.15 -11.82
N ALA A 15 -12.21 -2.76 -11.95
CA ALA A 15 -10.98 -3.26 -11.39
C ALA A 15 -10.95 -3.49 -9.88
N LEU A 16 -10.19 -4.52 -9.48
CA LEU A 16 -9.70 -4.69 -8.12
C LEU A 16 -8.85 -3.49 -7.70
N SER A 17 -9.22 -2.82 -6.64
CA SER A 17 -8.36 -1.87 -5.95
C SER A 17 -8.58 -1.92 -4.45
N CYS A 18 -7.51 -2.18 -3.76
CA CYS A 18 -7.41 -2.09 -2.34
C CYS A 18 -7.20 -0.65 -1.90
N THR A 19 -8.27 0.09 -1.72
CA THR A 19 -8.23 1.34 -0.97
C THR A 19 -9.24 1.27 0.15
N THR A 20 -8.73 1.16 1.37
CA THR A 20 -9.51 1.31 2.59
C THR A 20 -10.02 2.73 2.71
N LEU A 21 -11.31 2.92 2.52
CA LEU A 21 -12.00 4.13 2.93
C LEU A 21 -13.18 3.74 3.82
N ASN A 22 -13.14 4.18 5.07
CA ASN A 22 -14.27 4.14 5.98
C ASN A 22 -15.40 4.97 5.40
N LEU A 23 -16.50 4.34 4.99
CA LEU A 23 -17.76 5.00 4.73
C LEU A 23 -18.62 4.90 6.00
N LEU A 24 -18.69 6.00 6.74
CA LEU A 24 -19.81 6.26 7.64
C LEU A 24 -21.00 6.69 6.77
N SER A 25 -21.90 5.79 6.50
CA SER A 25 -23.25 6.14 6.00
C SER A 25 -24.08 6.63 7.16
N SER A 26 -24.18 7.93 7.36
CA SER A 26 -25.19 8.54 8.22
C SER A 26 -26.47 8.75 7.41
N LEU A 27 -27.49 7.97 7.70
CA LEU A 27 -28.86 8.32 7.41
C LEU A 27 -29.23 9.46 8.36
N SER A 28 -29.40 10.66 7.83
CA SER A 28 -29.89 11.80 8.60
C SER A 28 -31.40 11.76 8.69
N GLU A 29 -31.91 11.48 9.89
CA GLU A 29 -33.23 11.93 10.28
C GLU A 29 -33.17 13.43 10.66
N PRO A 30 -34.23 14.23 10.46
CA PRO A 30 -34.19 15.65 10.75
C PRO A 30 -34.23 15.90 12.27
N THR A 31 -33.22 16.59 12.77
CA THR A 31 -33.12 17.04 14.16
C THR A 31 -34.00 18.27 14.37
N PRO A 32 -34.72 18.39 15.51
CA PRO A 32 -35.44 19.61 15.85
C PRO A 32 -34.51 20.73 16.30
N GLU A 33 -34.88 21.98 16.00
CA GLU A 33 -34.20 23.21 16.33
C GLU A 33 -33.87 23.34 17.83
N PRO A 34 -32.68 23.83 18.21
CA PRO A 34 -32.36 24.10 19.61
C PRO A 34 -32.88 25.46 20.02
N THR A 35 -33.62 25.47 21.14
CA THR A 35 -34.09 26.64 21.88
C THR A 35 -32.90 27.40 22.47
N GLU A 36 -32.83 28.70 22.23
CA GLU A 36 -31.84 29.61 22.80
C GLU A 36 -31.88 29.68 24.34
N VAL A 37 -30.74 29.56 25.02
CA VAL A 37 -30.55 29.86 26.43
C VAL A 37 -29.62 31.05 26.53
N PRO A 38 -29.94 32.09 27.32
CA PRO A 38 -29.21 33.34 27.33
C PRO A 38 -27.86 33.25 28.06
N VAL A 39 -26.83 33.81 27.41
CA VAL A 39 -25.47 33.94 27.98
C VAL A 39 -25.43 35.10 28.93
N VAL A 40 -25.08 34.83 30.22
CA VAL A 40 -24.78 35.87 31.22
C VAL A 40 -23.30 36.23 31.08
N ALA A 41 -23.05 37.52 30.81
CA ALA A 41 -21.72 38.10 30.72
C ALA A 41 -21.15 38.35 32.13
N ALA A 42 -19.95 37.83 32.40
CA ALA A 42 -19.16 38.19 33.59
C ALA A 42 -18.11 39.24 33.23
N SER A 43 -18.18 40.42 33.90
CA SER A 43 -17.21 41.50 33.80
C SER A 43 -15.88 41.16 34.51
N PRO A 44 -14.73 41.59 34.00
CA PRO A 44 -13.46 41.41 34.70
C PRO A 44 -13.18 42.55 35.68
N THR A 45 -12.96 42.20 36.91
CA THR A 45 -12.51 43.13 38.00
C THR A 45 -11.01 43.41 37.84
N ARG A 46 -10.70 44.70 37.70
CA ARG A 46 -9.33 45.22 37.56
C ARG A 46 -8.74 45.42 39.00
N ILE A 47 -7.64 44.73 39.30
CA ILE A 47 -6.85 44.96 40.50
C ILE A 47 -5.66 45.84 40.14
N ALA A 48 -5.52 46.97 40.83
CA ALA A 48 -4.45 47.92 40.66
C ALA A 48 -3.14 47.41 41.31
N ALA A 49 -2.04 47.47 40.59
CA ALA A 49 -0.71 47.18 41.11
C ALA A 49 -0.05 48.46 41.61
N THR A 50 0.38 48.49 42.86
CA THR A 50 1.21 49.50 43.47
C THR A 50 2.66 49.37 43.02
N ALA A 51 3.27 50.53 42.66
CA ALA A 51 4.65 50.62 42.19
C ALA A 51 5.63 50.49 43.39
N ALA A 52 6.65 49.67 43.28
CA ALA A 52 7.79 49.57 44.16
C ALA A 52 9.06 50.07 43.44
N THR A 53 9.84 50.84 44.10
CA THR A 53 11.07 51.57 43.71
C THR A 53 12.22 50.59 43.42
N PRO A 54 13.08 50.79 42.40
CA PRO A 54 14.14 49.89 42.06
C PRO A 54 15.36 49.98 42.89
N THR A 55 15.80 48.92 43.52
CA THR A 55 17.13 48.75 44.11
C THR A 55 18.08 48.12 43.07
N LYS A 56 19.31 48.64 43.03
CA LYS A 56 20.42 48.32 42.13
C LYS A 56 20.84 46.86 42.26
N PRO A 57 21.02 46.10 41.16
CA PRO A 57 21.40 44.69 41.21
C PRO A 57 22.89 44.52 41.54
N GLY A 58 23.18 43.66 42.50
CA GLY A 58 24.49 43.07 42.70
C GLY A 58 24.75 41.98 41.68
N SER A 59 26.01 41.82 41.25
CA SER A 59 26.44 40.80 40.28
C SER A 59 26.10 39.39 40.76
N PRO A 60 25.60 38.52 39.87
CA PRO A 60 25.29 37.12 40.21
C PRO A 60 26.56 36.29 40.41
N PRO A 61 26.53 35.28 41.28
CA PRO A 61 27.63 34.34 41.44
C PRO A 61 27.75 33.44 40.18
N VAL A 62 29.00 33.17 39.80
CA VAL A 62 29.35 32.29 38.67
C VAL A 62 28.88 30.87 39.00
N PRO A 63 28.12 30.22 38.12
CA PRO A 63 27.73 28.82 38.33
C PRO A 63 28.94 27.87 38.24
N PRO A 64 28.94 26.75 38.97
CA PRO A 64 30.00 25.75 38.86
C PRO A 64 30.03 25.18 37.44
N THR A 65 31.23 25.04 36.90
CA THR A 65 31.48 24.43 35.59
C THR A 65 31.03 22.96 35.61
N GLU A 66 29.92 22.63 34.98
CA GLU A 66 29.53 21.23 34.78
C GLU A 66 30.57 20.54 33.92
N LYS A 67 31.02 19.39 34.41
CA LYS A 67 31.89 18.46 33.71
C LYS A 67 31.16 17.97 32.45
N PRO A 68 31.79 17.91 31.28
CA PRO A 68 31.11 17.44 30.07
C PRO A 68 30.52 16.07 30.28
N THR A 69 29.19 15.95 30.24
CA THR A 69 28.49 14.67 30.18
C THR A 69 28.85 14.02 28.88
N SER A 70 29.43 12.83 28.89
CA SER A 70 29.73 12.06 27.71
C SER A 70 28.48 11.93 26.84
N ALA A 71 28.61 12.24 25.56
CA ALA A 71 27.54 12.08 24.58
C ALA A 71 26.99 10.64 24.64
N PRO A 72 25.67 10.44 24.51
CA PRO A 72 25.11 9.10 24.49
C PRO A 72 25.76 8.32 23.36
N THR A 73 26.34 7.18 23.69
CA THR A 73 26.89 6.21 22.74
C THR A 73 25.80 5.84 21.76
N SER A 74 25.95 6.24 20.50
CA SER A 74 25.01 5.87 19.44
C SER A 74 24.95 4.33 19.37
N ALA A 75 23.73 3.79 19.39
CA ALA A 75 23.53 2.36 19.17
C ALA A 75 24.24 1.93 17.87
N PRO A 76 24.79 0.71 17.80
CA PRO A 76 25.46 0.23 16.61
C PRO A 76 24.56 0.36 15.39
N VAL A 77 25.05 1.01 14.32
CA VAL A 77 24.35 1.07 13.05
C VAL A 77 24.24 -0.38 12.54
N PRO A 78 23.03 -0.89 12.28
CA PRO A 78 22.87 -2.23 11.74
C PRO A 78 23.68 -2.37 10.45
N ALA A 79 24.28 -3.56 10.24
CA ALA A 79 24.97 -3.85 8.98
C ALA A 79 24.04 -3.63 7.80
N PRO A 80 24.55 -3.11 6.65
CA PRO A 80 23.73 -2.86 5.47
C PRO A 80 23.01 -4.15 5.05
N LYS A 81 21.67 -4.08 4.92
CA LYS A 81 20.88 -5.18 4.40
C LYS A 81 21.09 -5.28 2.89
N SER A 82 21.11 -6.49 2.34
CA SER A 82 21.16 -6.70 0.90
C SER A 82 20.00 -6.03 0.20
N LEU A 83 20.24 -5.45 -0.99
CA LEU A 83 19.19 -4.99 -1.92
C LEU A 83 18.48 -6.16 -2.63
N GLN A 84 18.85 -7.39 -2.34
CA GLN A 84 18.13 -8.58 -2.76
C GLN A 84 17.42 -9.22 -1.56
N MET A 85 16.20 -9.66 -1.80
CA MET A 85 15.39 -10.43 -0.86
C MET A 85 15.73 -11.91 -0.98
N LYS A 86 15.57 -12.67 0.10
CA LYS A 86 15.49 -14.13 0.01
C LYS A 86 14.31 -14.53 -0.87
N SER A 87 14.31 -15.73 -1.43
CA SER A 87 13.34 -16.07 -2.46
C SER A 87 12.59 -17.38 -2.13
N PRO A 88 11.28 -17.29 -1.88
CA PRO A 88 10.52 -16.10 -1.52
C PRO A 88 10.70 -15.71 -0.04
N GLU A 89 10.46 -14.42 0.27
CA GLU A 89 10.18 -13.97 1.64
C GLU A 89 8.65 -13.82 1.82
N TYR A 90 8.17 -13.97 3.06
CA TYR A 90 6.74 -14.06 3.36
C TYR A 90 6.25 -12.81 4.08
N GLY A 91 5.15 -12.24 3.61
CA GLY A 91 4.54 -11.07 4.20
C GLY A 91 3.03 -11.00 4.02
N ALA A 92 2.41 -10.03 4.65
CA ALA A 92 1.01 -9.66 4.43
C ALA A 92 0.86 -8.13 4.42
N GLN A 93 -0.17 -7.66 3.74
CA GLN A 93 -0.63 -6.29 3.93
C GLN A 93 -1.44 -6.21 5.21
N ALA A 94 -1.13 -5.22 6.08
CA ALA A 94 -1.80 -4.99 7.34
C ALA A 94 -2.09 -3.49 7.54
N PHE A 95 -2.92 -3.18 8.54
CA PHE A 95 -3.43 -1.84 8.81
C PHE A 95 -2.96 -1.36 10.18
N LEU A 96 -1.69 -0.93 10.26
CA LEU A 96 -1.02 -0.56 11.51
C LEU A 96 -1.34 0.87 11.95
N TRP A 97 -2.11 1.61 11.15
CA TRP A 97 -2.21 3.05 11.22
C TRP A 97 -3.07 3.55 12.39
N TRP A 98 -4.28 3.01 12.54
CA TRP A 98 -5.30 3.65 13.34
C TRP A 98 -5.36 3.18 14.79
N ARG A 99 -5.14 1.90 15.08
CA ARG A 99 -5.35 1.26 16.38
C ARG A 99 -4.10 0.53 16.85
N PRO A 100 -3.43 1.05 17.91
CA PRO A 100 -2.18 0.44 18.40
C PRO A 100 -2.34 -1.02 18.81
N GLU A 101 -3.44 -1.35 19.49
CA GLU A 101 -3.75 -2.71 19.97
C GLU A 101 -3.98 -3.68 18.80
N THR A 102 -4.64 -3.23 17.74
CA THR A 102 -4.83 -4.02 16.52
C THR A 102 -3.49 -4.24 15.81
N ALA A 103 -2.69 -3.20 15.67
CA ALA A 103 -1.38 -3.27 15.04
C ALA A 103 -0.46 -4.26 15.78
N ASP A 104 -0.45 -4.25 17.12
CA ASP A 104 0.36 -5.17 17.93
C ASP A 104 -0.10 -6.62 17.77
N ARG A 105 -1.42 -6.83 17.79
CA ARG A 105 -2.04 -8.14 17.55
C ARG A 105 -1.66 -8.70 16.19
N ASP A 106 -1.89 -7.94 15.12
CA ASP A 106 -1.73 -8.40 13.74
C ASP A 106 -0.26 -8.71 13.43
N LEU A 107 0.67 -7.86 13.87
CA LEU A 107 2.10 -8.17 13.77
C LEU A 107 2.50 -9.40 14.59
N GLY A 108 1.84 -9.65 15.73
CA GLY A 108 2.00 -10.87 16.52
C GLY A 108 1.55 -12.11 15.73
N LEU A 109 0.34 -12.06 15.15
CA LEU A 109 -0.22 -13.13 14.32
C LEU A 109 0.63 -13.40 13.07
N MET A 110 1.16 -12.36 12.43
CA MET A 110 2.07 -12.49 11.29
C MET A 110 3.37 -13.20 11.69
N LYS A 111 3.96 -12.81 12.80
CA LYS A 111 5.19 -13.45 13.31
C LYS A 111 4.96 -14.92 13.66
N GLU A 112 3.80 -15.24 14.24
CA GLU A 112 3.42 -16.61 14.63
C GLU A 112 3.35 -17.56 13.42
N ILE A 113 2.93 -17.05 12.26
CA ILE A 113 2.92 -17.82 11.00
C ILE A 113 4.21 -17.68 10.18
N GLY A 114 5.27 -17.12 10.75
CA GLY A 114 6.59 -17.04 10.13
C GLY A 114 6.72 -15.96 9.04
N MET A 115 5.85 -14.96 9.03
CA MET A 115 6.01 -13.79 8.17
C MET A 115 7.07 -12.86 8.72
N THR A 116 7.92 -12.36 7.83
CA THR A 116 9.04 -11.46 8.14
C THR A 116 8.86 -10.07 7.57
N TRP A 117 7.80 -9.85 6.77
CA TRP A 117 7.48 -8.58 6.14
C TRP A 117 6.05 -8.15 6.39
N VAL A 118 5.87 -6.84 6.53
CA VAL A 118 4.55 -6.18 6.48
C VAL A 118 4.55 -5.14 5.38
N LYS A 119 3.52 -5.17 4.52
CA LYS A 119 3.19 -4.05 3.63
C LYS A 119 2.25 -3.12 4.38
N GLN A 120 2.65 -1.85 4.55
CA GLN A 120 1.87 -0.81 5.19
C GLN A 120 1.81 0.42 4.31
N GLN A 121 0.61 0.94 4.08
CA GLN A 121 0.42 2.22 3.42
C GLN A 121 0.77 3.38 4.36
N PHE A 122 1.58 4.30 3.87
CA PHE A 122 1.88 5.57 4.50
C PHE A 122 1.40 6.70 3.59
N ALA A 123 0.09 6.95 3.64
CA ALA A 123 -0.54 7.93 2.78
C ALA A 123 -0.01 9.34 3.08
N TRP A 124 0.49 10.03 2.07
CA TRP A 124 1.03 11.39 2.22
C TRP A 124 0.03 12.33 2.88
N ARG A 125 -1.24 12.27 2.46
CA ARG A 125 -2.33 13.08 2.99
C ARG A 125 -2.59 12.91 4.49
N ASP A 126 -2.25 11.75 5.05
CA ASP A 126 -2.46 11.47 6.48
C ASP A 126 -1.30 11.98 7.33
N ILE A 127 -0.16 12.28 6.70
CA ILE A 127 1.04 12.78 7.36
C ILE A 127 1.20 14.28 7.18
N GLU A 128 0.97 14.84 5.98
CA GLU A 128 1.14 16.24 5.62
C GLU A 128 -0.14 16.81 4.97
N GLY A 129 -1.29 16.45 5.53
CA GLY A 129 -2.60 16.71 4.92
C GLY A 129 -3.02 18.17 4.88
N SER A 130 -2.72 18.95 5.92
CA SER A 130 -3.26 20.30 6.08
C SER A 130 -2.59 21.35 5.21
N LYS A 131 -1.26 21.32 5.10
CA LYS A 131 -0.44 22.23 4.30
C LYS A 131 1.00 21.73 4.23
N LYS A 132 1.76 22.20 3.25
CA LYS A 132 3.18 21.88 3.08
C LYS A 132 3.98 22.19 4.35
N GLY A 133 4.79 21.24 4.81
CA GLY A 133 5.64 21.32 5.98
C GLY A 133 4.95 21.06 7.32
N ALA A 134 3.63 20.86 7.34
CA ALA A 134 2.88 20.57 8.56
C ALA A 134 2.68 19.06 8.74
N PHE A 135 3.71 18.38 9.26
CA PHE A 135 3.72 16.93 9.43
C PHE A 135 3.09 16.47 10.75
N ASN A 136 2.24 15.47 10.69
CA ASN A 136 1.82 14.64 11.82
C ASN A 136 2.46 13.24 11.70
N TRP A 137 3.46 12.96 12.51
CA TRP A 137 4.23 11.74 12.48
C TRP A 137 3.73 10.66 13.45
N GLU A 138 2.75 10.97 14.29
CA GLU A 138 2.36 10.10 15.41
C GLU A 138 2.05 8.67 14.99
N ASN A 139 1.15 8.49 14.02
CA ASN A 139 0.76 7.17 13.55
C ASN A 139 1.89 6.47 12.81
N ALA A 140 2.65 7.19 11.99
CA ALA A 140 3.79 6.65 11.26
C ALA A 140 4.90 6.19 12.21
N ASP A 141 5.25 7.00 13.21
CA ASP A 141 6.24 6.66 14.24
C ASP A 141 5.85 5.39 15.01
N ARG A 142 4.58 5.31 15.38
CA ARG A 142 4.04 4.15 16.10
C ARG A 142 4.10 2.89 15.24
N ALA A 143 3.63 2.94 14.00
CA ALA A 143 3.64 1.80 13.09
C ALA A 143 5.06 1.28 12.84
N VAL A 144 6.00 2.18 12.53
CA VAL A 144 7.41 1.82 12.29
C VAL A 144 8.07 1.26 13.55
N LYS A 145 7.88 1.91 14.71
CA LYS A 145 8.43 1.45 15.99
C LYS A 145 7.93 0.04 16.32
N LEU A 146 6.63 -0.20 16.14
CA LEU A 146 6.00 -1.46 16.51
C LEU A 146 6.47 -2.60 15.61
N ALA A 147 6.47 -2.43 14.28
CA ALA A 147 6.96 -3.45 13.37
C ALA A 147 8.44 -3.79 13.63
N ASN A 148 9.30 -2.77 13.81
CA ASN A 148 10.71 -2.98 14.11
C ASN A 148 10.94 -3.69 15.47
N SER A 149 10.12 -3.39 16.49
CA SER A 149 10.22 -4.05 17.80
C SER A 149 9.92 -5.56 17.73
N LYS A 150 9.12 -5.98 16.76
CA LYS A 150 8.80 -7.38 16.50
C LYS A 150 9.75 -8.04 15.49
N GLY A 151 10.73 -7.30 14.95
CA GLY A 151 11.68 -7.79 13.96
C GLY A 151 11.03 -8.07 12.59
N ILE A 152 9.96 -7.34 12.26
CA ILE A 152 9.27 -7.42 10.96
C ILE A 152 9.76 -6.28 10.08
N ASP A 153 10.26 -6.61 8.89
CA ASP A 153 10.67 -5.64 7.88
C ASP A 153 9.44 -4.95 7.27
N ILE A 154 9.57 -3.67 6.96
CA ILE A 154 8.49 -2.86 6.41
C ILE A 154 8.74 -2.61 4.91
N LEU A 155 7.72 -2.91 4.10
CA LEU A 155 7.54 -2.31 2.78
C LEU A 155 6.52 -1.18 2.93
N ALA A 156 6.99 0.05 2.76
CA ALA A 156 6.15 1.24 2.87
C ALA A 156 5.55 1.59 1.50
N ARG A 157 4.23 1.47 1.35
CA ARG A 157 3.53 2.01 0.18
C ARG A 157 3.35 3.51 0.35
N MET A 158 3.93 4.28 -0.57
CA MET A 158 3.96 5.73 -0.58
C MET A 158 3.06 6.26 -1.69
N ASP A 159 1.91 6.85 -1.33
CA ASP A 159 0.89 7.33 -2.27
C ASP A 159 0.00 8.44 -1.67
N ASN A 160 -1.18 8.69 -2.26
CA ASN A 160 -2.24 9.53 -1.71
C ASN A 160 -1.82 10.97 -1.39
N ALA A 161 -1.52 11.74 -2.44
CA ALA A 161 -1.20 13.16 -2.28
C ALA A 161 -2.37 13.94 -1.59
N PRO A 162 -2.06 14.89 -0.70
CA PRO A 162 -3.06 15.75 -0.09
C PRO A 162 -3.66 16.74 -1.10
N ASP A 163 -4.83 17.28 -0.77
CA ASP A 163 -5.57 18.16 -1.69
C ASP A 163 -4.78 19.44 -2.05
N TRP A 164 -3.99 19.98 -1.13
CA TRP A 164 -3.14 21.14 -1.42
C TRP A 164 -2.06 20.86 -2.48
N ALA A 165 -1.58 19.61 -2.60
CA ALA A 165 -0.58 19.19 -3.60
C ALA A 165 -1.23 18.66 -4.89
N ALA A 166 -2.41 18.03 -4.79
CA ALA A 166 -3.16 17.45 -5.90
C ALA A 166 -4.64 17.86 -5.83
N PRO A 167 -4.97 19.15 -6.02
CA PRO A 167 -6.33 19.67 -5.85
C PRO A 167 -7.35 18.94 -6.71
N GLY A 168 -8.42 18.47 -6.07
CA GLY A 168 -9.55 17.79 -6.71
C GLY A 168 -9.28 16.37 -7.22
N CYS A 169 -8.08 15.81 -6.98
CA CYS A 169 -7.76 14.43 -7.37
C CYS A 169 -8.36 13.42 -6.40
N PHE A 170 -8.36 13.74 -5.11
CA PHE A 170 -8.95 12.85 -4.12
C PHE A 170 -10.47 12.98 -4.09
N ASN A 171 -11.15 11.85 -4.31
CA ASN A 171 -12.60 11.77 -4.23
C ASN A 171 -13.01 10.40 -3.67
N THR A 172 -13.64 10.40 -2.50
CA THR A 172 -14.08 9.18 -1.82
C THR A 172 -15.15 8.42 -2.58
N GLN A 173 -16.09 9.12 -3.20
CA GLN A 173 -17.19 8.50 -3.96
C GLN A 173 -16.68 7.83 -5.24
N LYS A 174 -15.73 8.46 -5.92
CA LYS A 174 -15.09 7.91 -7.13
C LYS A 174 -13.91 7.01 -6.81
N LYS A 175 -13.54 6.88 -5.53
CA LYS A 175 -12.33 6.17 -5.06
C LYS A 175 -11.09 6.62 -5.86
N SER A 176 -10.98 7.92 -6.16
CA SER A 176 -9.90 8.46 -6.99
C SER A 176 -8.86 9.21 -6.18
N MET A 177 -7.63 9.16 -6.66
CA MET A 177 -6.46 9.88 -6.16
C MET A 177 -5.52 10.23 -7.32
N GLY A 178 -4.45 10.94 -7.06
CA GLY A 178 -3.49 11.26 -8.11
C GLY A 178 -2.20 11.85 -7.55
N PRO A 179 -1.14 11.90 -8.37
CA PRO A 179 0.14 12.49 -7.98
C PRO A 179 0.01 14.00 -7.85
N ALA A 180 0.95 14.59 -7.11
CA ALA A 180 1.06 16.04 -6.96
C ALA A 180 1.24 16.73 -8.33
N LYS A 181 0.65 17.91 -8.48
CA LYS A 181 0.88 18.77 -9.67
C LYS A 181 2.33 19.20 -9.81
N ASN A 182 3.00 19.43 -8.67
CA ASN A 182 4.42 19.76 -8.62
C ASN A 182 5.18 18.57 -8.00
N THR A 183 5.99 17.90 -8.78
CA THR A 183 6.79 16.76 -8.33
C THR A 183 7.74 17.13 -7.19
N GLN A 184 8.18 18.39 -7.07
CA GLN A 184 9.06 18.81 -5.97
C GLN A 184 8.37 18.71 -4.61
N ASP A 185 7.05 18.98 -4.54
CA ASP A 185 6.29 18.83 -3.27
C ASP A 185 6.25 17.37 -2.82
N TRP A 186 6.09 16.43 -3.76
CA TRP A 186 6.22 15.00 -3.50
C TRP A 186 7.62 14.63 -3.00
N LEU A 187 8.66 15.14 -3.65
CA LEU A 187 10.05 14.84 -3.28
C LEU A 187 10.45 15.44 -1.93
N ASP A 188 9.87 16.57 -1.54
CA ASP A 188 10.08 17.18 -0.23
C ASP A 188 9.46 16.31 0.86
N PHE A 189 8.20 15.87 0.68
CA PHE A 189 7.54 14.91 1.58
C PHE A 189 8.31 13.58 1.66
N LEU A 190 8.59 12.96 0.52
CA LEU A 190 9.31 11.69 0.47
C LEU A 190 10.67 11.79 1.13
N GLY A 191 11.39 12.89 0.89
CA GLY A 191 12.68 13.15 1.52
C GLY A 191 12.58 13.26 3.03
N ALA A 192 11.60 14.00 3.56
CA ALA A 192 11.36 14.11 5.00
C ALA A 192 11.01 12.74 5.62
N PHE A 193 10.16 11.94 4.95
CA PHE A 193 9.77 10.61 5.38
C PHE A 193 10.98 9.66 5.42
N VAL A 194 11.74 9.57 4.34
CA VAL A 194 12.92 8.68 4.26
C VAL A 194 13.99 9.08 5.27
N ALA A 195 14.24 10.39 5.46
CA ALA A 195 15.21 10.87 6.46
C ALA A 195 14.78 10.48 7.88
N ARG A 196 13.48 10.59 8.20
CA ARG A 196 12.95 10.23 9.52
C ARG A 196 13.09 8.73 9.81
N TYR A 197 12.88 7.89 8.82
CA TYR A 197 12.87 6.43 9.00
C TYR A 197 14.08 5.71 8.40
N LYS A 198 15.16 6.44 8.12
CA LYS A 198 16.41 5.87 7.60
C LYS A 198 16.85 4.65 8.39
N GLY A 199 17.11 3.55 7.68
CA GLY A 199 17.52 2.25 8.25
C GLY A 199 16.43 1.48 9.00
N ARG A 200 15.21 2.03 9.13
CA ARG A 200 14.06 1.41 9.81
C ARG A 200 12.98 0.88 8.86
N ILE A 201 12.93 1.38 7.64
CA ILE A 201 12.09 0.89 6.55
C ILE A 201 13.01 0.26 5.52
N ARG A 202 12.72 -0.98 5.12
CA ARG A 202 13.58 -1.73 4.22
C ARG A 202 13.28 -1.48 2.75
N ALA A 203 12.00 -1.26 2.41
CA ALA A 203 11.56 -1.05 1.03
C ALA A 203 10.48 0.02 0.93
N TYR A 204 10.49 0.77 -0.18
CA TYR A 204 9.51 1.78 -0.53
C TYR A 204 8.85 1.40 -1.86
N GLU A 205 7.55 1.15 -1.84
CA GLU A 205 6.71 1.03 -3.04
C GLU A 205 6.25 2.42 -3.45
N ILE A 206 6.56 2.81 -4.67
CA ILE A 206 6.24 4.15 -5.18
C ILE A 206 4.95 4.10 -5.98
N TRP A 207 3.88 4.61 -5.39
CA TRP A 207 2.52 4.62 -5.90
C TRP A 207 1.84 3.24 -5.87
N ASN A 208 0.56 3.22 -6.31
CA ASN A 208 -0.29 2.03 -6.46
C ASN A 208 -1.03 2.11 -7.79
N GLU A 209 -1.10 1.04 -8.54
CA GLU A 209 -1.90 0.83 -9.76
C GLU A 209 -1.98 2.02 -10.75
N PRO A 210 -0.85 2.65 -11.14
CA PRO A 210 -0.87 3.82 -12.02
C PRO A 210 -1.38 3.49 -13.43
N ASN A 211 -1.69 2.24 -13.72
CA ASN A 211 -2.36 1.81 -14.94
C ASN A 211 -3.89 1.98 -14.90
N LEU A 212 -4.43 2.56 -13.81
CA LEU A 212 -5.84 2.91 -13.65
C LEU A 212 -6.03 4.43 -13.56
N ALA A 213 -7.00 4.98 -14.28
CA ALA A 213 -7.30 6.41 -14.27
C ALA A 213 -7.62 6.94 -12.86
N ARG A 214 -8.34 6.17 -12.04
CA ARG A 214 -8.67 6.55 -10.66
C ARG A 214 -7.44 6.78 -9.78
N GLU A 215 -6.35 6.08 -10.04
CA GLU A 215 -5.07 6.24 -9.35
C GLU A 215 -4.24 7.40 -9.93
N TRP A 216 -4.70 7.98 -11.05
CA TRP A 216 -4.01 9.03 -11.79
C TRP A 216 -4.87 10.30 -11.95
N CYS A 217 -5.64 10.68 -10.92
CA CYS A 217 -6.52 11.85 -10.89
C CYS A 217 -7.66 11.79 -11.95
N ASN A 218 -8.20 10.59 -12.21
CA ASN A 218 -9.17 10.30 -13.28
C ASN A 218 -8.70 10.73 -14.68
N ARG A 219 -7.37 10.83 -14.88
CA ARG A 219 -6.77 11.02 -16.20
C ARG A 219 -6.40 9.67 -16.81
N PRO A 220 -6.35 9.56 -18.13
CA PRO A 220 -5.86 8.33 -18.77
C PRO A 220 -4.51 7.90 -18.21
N PRO A 221 -4.29 6.59 -17.98
CA PRO A 221 -3.02 6.07 -17.47
C PRO A 221 -1.85 6.47 -18.36
N ASN A 222 -0.77 6.99 -17.75
CA ASN A 222 0.42 7.46 -18.47
C ASN A 222 1.70 6.88 -17.88
N ALA A 223 2.23 5.84 -18.54
CA ALA A 223 3.44 5.15 -18.07
C ALA A 223 4.69 6.06 -18.06
N ALA A 224 4.79 7.02 -18.98
CA ALA A 224 5.95 7.93 -19.01
C ALA A 224 5.93 8.92 -17.84
N GLU A 225 4.75 9.46 -17.48
CA GLU A 225 4.60 10.29 -16.27
C GLU A 225 4.93 9.49 -15.00
N TYR A 226 4.44 8.24 -14.91
CA TYR A 226 4.75 7.39 -13.78
C TYR A 226 6.26 7.07 -13.68
N VAL A 227 6.91 6.74 -14.79
CA VAL A 227 8.35 6.47 -14.86
C VAL A 227 9.17 7.70 -14.44
N ALA A 228 8.73 8.91 -14.81
CA ALA A 228 9.37 10.15 -14.36
C ALA A 228 9.26 10.33 -12.84
N LEU A 229 8.08 10.09 -12.25
CA LEU A 229 7.86 10.11 -10.81
C LEU A 229 8.73 9.06 -10.10
N LEU A 230 8.77 7.84 -10.62
CA LEU A 230 9.54 6.71 -10.08
C LEU A 230 11.04 7.03 -10.07
N LYS A 231 11.57 7.57 -11.18
CA LYS A 231 12.98 7.99 -11.28
C LYS A 231 13.37 9.04 -10.25
N ALA A 232 12.54 10.08 -10.14
CA ALA A 232 12.77 11.16 -9.18
C ALA A 232 12.72 10.64 -7.72
N SER A 233 11.76 9.76 -7.43
CA SER A 233 11.62 9.12 -6.13
C SER A 233 12.81 8.21 -5.80
N TYR A 234 13.25 7.41 -6.76
CA TYR A 234 14.47 6.58 -6.62
C TYR A 234 15.67 7.41 -6.24
N ALA A 235 15.96 8.47 -7.01
CA ALA A 235 17.09 9.35 -6.75
C ALA A 235 17.00 10.01 -5.35
N LYS A 236 15.79 10.45 -4.95
CA LYS A 236 15.55 11.04 -3.63
C LYS A 236 15.81 10.03 -2.52
N ILE A 237 15.25 8.83 -2.60
CA ILE A 237 15.43 7.78 -1.58
C ILE A 237 16.90 7.40 -1.47
N LYS A 238 17.55 7.09 -2.60
CA LYS A 238 18.97 6.65 -2.60
C LYS A 238 19.94 7.72 -2.11
N SER A 239 19.63 9.00 -2.29
CA SER A 239 20.46 10.10 -1.76
C SER A 239 20.42 10.18 -0.22
N ILE A 240 19.36 9.66 0.41
CA ILE A 240 19.18 9.72 1.86
C ILE A 240 19.50 8.37 2.50
N ASP A 241 18.91 7.29 1.99
CA ASP A 241 19.10 5.92 2.45
C ASP A 241 19.47 4.99 1.27
N PRO A 242 20.74 4.87 0.93
CA PRO A 242 21.19 4.04 -0.19
C PRO A 242 20.91 2.54 0.02
N ASN A 243 20.68 2.12 1.27
CA ASN A 243 20.42 0.72 1.63
C ASN A 243 18.93 0.34 1.57
N ALA A 244 18.03 1.34 1.44
CA ALA A 244 16.61 1.07 1.25
C ALA A 244 16.34 0.63 -0.18
N MET A 245 15.46 -0.36 -0.35
CA MET A 245 15.01 -0.79 -1.68
C MET A 245 13.91 0.14 -2.21
N VAL A 246 13.93 0.36 -3.51
CA VAL A 246 12.83 1.02 -4.22
C VAL A 246 12.13 -0.01 -5.08
N VAL A 247 10.84 -0.17 -4.86
CA VAL A 247 9.96 -1.08 -5.59
C VAL A 247 9.01 -0.25 -6.44
N SER A 248 8.83 -0.61 -7.71
CA SER A 248 7.81 0.05 -8.52
C SER A 248 6.41 -0.29 -8.02
N ALA A 249 5.40 0.50 -8.39
CA ALA A 249 4.01 0.18 -8.10
C ALA A 249 3.62 -1.19 -8.66
N GLY A 250 2.80 -1.92 -7.91
CA GLY A 250 2.06 -3.04 -8.46
C GLY A 250 0.97 -2.55 -9.42
N LEU A 251 0.81 -3.21 -10.56
CA LEU A 251 -0.21 -2.89 -11.55
C LEU A 251 -1.39 -3.85 -11.42
N THR A 252 -2.61 -3.33 -11.58
CA THR A 252 -3.81 -4.17 -11.65
C THR A 252 -3.83 -4.96 -12.95
N PRO A 253 -3.93 -6.31 -12.92
CA PRO A 253 -4.25 -7.09 -14.12
C PRO A 253 -5.63 -6.71 -14.65
N THR A 254 -5.72 -6.32 -15.91
CA THR A 254 -6.99 -5.98 -16.57
C THR A 254 -6.95 -6.26 -18.05
N THR A 255 -8.08 -6.66 -18.65
CA THR A 255 -8.26 -6.76 -20.10
C THR A 255 -8.67 -5.42 -20.73
N ARG A 256 -9.05 -4.42 -19.91
CA ARG A 256 -9.44 -3.09 -20.41
C ARG A 256 -8.23 -2.33 -20.96
N ASN A 257 -8.42 -1.74 -22.14
CA ASN A 257 -7.42 -0.87 -22.78
C ASN A 257 -8.11 0.36 -23.35
N ASP A 258 -8.39 1.32 -22.48
CA ASP A 258 -9.12 2.55 -22.76
C ASP A 258 -8.60 3.71 -21.88
N ASN A 259 -9.38 4.80 -21.80
CA ASN A 259 -9.01 5.95 -20.97
C ASN A 259 -9.08 5.67 -19.46
N GLU A 260 -9.76 4.60 -19.04
CA GLU A 260 -9.93 4.24 -17.63
C GLU A 260 -8.86 3.26 -17.14
N ALA A 261 -8.35 2.39 -18.03
CA ALA A 261 -7.36 1.39 -17.67
C ALA A 261 -6.47 0.99 -18.86
N THR A 262 -5.24 0.62 -18.56
CA THR A 262 -4.31 -0.02 -19.51
C THR A 262 -3.92 -1.38 -18.96
N PRO A 263 -3.97 -2.48 -19.77
CA PRO A 263 -3.47 -3.77 -19.34
C PRO A 263 -2.06 -3.68 -18.77
N ASP A 264 -1.82 -4.37 -17.67
CA ASP A 264 -0.55 -4.33 -16.94
C ASP A 264 0.65 -4.71 -17.82
N THR A 265 0.51 -5.72 -18.67
CA THR A 265 1.54 -6.11 -19.66
C THR A 265 1.88 -4.99 -20.62
N ILE A 266 0.86 -4.30 -21.16
CA ILE A 266 1.05 -3.15 -22.06
C ILE A 266 1.66 -1.97 -21.31
N TYR A 267 1.23 -1.73 -20.07
CA TYR A 267 1.74 -0.64 -19.26
C TYR A 267 3.22 -0.85 -18.91
N ILE A 268 3.62 -2.08 -18.54
CA ILE A 268 5.01 -2.44 -18.26
C ILE A 268 5.88 -2.28 -19.52
N GLU A 269 5.39 -2.70 -20.70
CA GLU A 269 6.11 -2.46 -21.95
C GLU A 269 6.34 -0.97 -22.21
N LYS A 270 5.33 -0.13 -21.97
CA LYS A 270 5.45 1.33 -22.06
C LYS A 270 6.40 1.90 -20.99
N MET A 271 6.42 1.33 -19.77
CA MET A 271 7.40 1.71 -18.75
C MET A 271 8.83 1.44 -19.22
N TYR A 272 9.10 0.24 -19.72
CA TYR A 272 10.44 -0.08 -20.23
C TYR A 272 10.84 0.79 -21.43
N ALA A 273 9.91 1.09 -22.32
CA ALA A 273 10.16 2.03 -23.42
C ALA A 273 10.52 3.45 -22.89
N ALA A 274 9.80 3.95 -21.88
CA ALA A 274 10.08 5.25 -21.26
C ALA A 274 11.43 5.27 -20.51
N MET A 275 11.92 4.11 -20.06
CA MET A 275 13.25 3.93 -19.46
C MET A 275 14.36 3.65 -20.49
N ASN A 276 14.07 3.68 -21.79
CA ASN A 276 15.00 3.26 -22.86
C ASN A 276 15.54 1.83 -22.63
N ASN A 277 14.71 0.92 -22.14
CA ASN A 277 15.01 -0.47 -21.75
C ASN A 277 16.16 -0.58 -20.72
N ASN A 278 16.38 0.46 -19.91
CA ASN A 278 17.34 0.45 -18.82
C ASN A 278 16.68 0.93 -17.53
N SER A 279 16.36 0.00 -16.66
CA SER A 279 15.70 0.27 -15.37
C SER A 279 16.66 0.73 -14.26
N THR A 280 17.96 0.87 -14.54
CA THR A 280 18.96 1.37 -13.58
C THR A 280 18.62 2.80 -13.16
N GLY A 281 18.50 3.03 -11.86
CA GLY A 281 18.13 4.35 -11.33
C GLY A 281 16.61 4.63 -11.29
N TYR A 282 15.78 3.60 -11.51
CA TYR A 282 14.33 3.70 -11.41
C TYR A 282 13.75 2.83 -10.29
N PHE A 283 14.17 1.57 -10.19
CA PHE A 283 13.77 0.65 -9.12
C PHE A 283 14.84 -0.44 -8.90
N ASP A 284 14.81 -1.03 -7.70
CA ASP A 284 15.64 -2.19 -7.35
C ASP A 284 14.90 -3.51 -7.62
N ALA A 285 13.55 -3.51 -7.48
CA ALA A 285 12.69 -4.63 -7.80
C ALA A 285 11.39 -4.16 -8.47
N LEU A 286 10.83 -4.98 -9.36
CA LEU A 286 9.56 -4.71 -10.02
C LEU A 286 8.40 -5.15 -9.12
N GLY A 287 7.46 -4.24 -8.83
CA GLY A 287 6.22 -4.53 -8.12
C GLY A 287 5.16 -5.13 -9.04
N VAL A 288 4.44 -6.14 -8.56
CA VAL A 288 3.38 -6.81 -9.32
C VAL A 288 2.21 -7.13 -8.40
N HIS A 289 0.96 -6.96 -8.88
CA HIS A 289 -0.23 -7.54 -8.29
C HIS A 289 -0.60 -8.83 -9.07
N ALA A 290 -0.83 -9.90 -8.33
CA ALA A 290 -1.11 -11.22 -8.90
C ALA A 290 -2.26 -11.93 -8.16
N PRO A 291 -3.48 -11.36 -8.20
CA PRO A 291 -4.65 -12.07 -7.65
C PRO A 291 -4.85 -13.38 -8.40
N GLY A 292 -5.24 -14.42 -7.64
CA GLY A 292 -5.41 -15.77 -8.23
C GLY A 292 -6.73 -15.97 -8.97
N TYR A 293 -7.67 -15.03 -8.79
CA TYR A 293 -9.04 -15.15 -9.28
C TYR A 293 -9.67 -16.48 -8.86
N LYS A 294 -10.18 -17.30 -9.78
CA LYS A 294 -10.77 -18.61 -9.49
C LYS A 294 -9.79 -19.77 -9.70
N ALA A 295 -8.69 -19.50 -10.41
CA ALA A 295 -7.76 -20.55 -10.84
C ALA A 295 -6.88 -21.02 -9.67
N PRO A 296 -6.58 -22.35 -9.59
CA PRO A 296 -5.60 -22.84 -8.64
C PRO A 296 -4.20 -22.26 -8.92
N PRO A 297 -3.35 -22.13 -7.89
CA PRO A 297 -2.09 -21.41 -8.02
C PRO A 297 -1.10 -21.99 -9.03
N GLU A 298 -1.19 -23.27 -9.33
CA GLU A 298 -0.37 -23.96 -10.34
C GLU A 298 -0.86 -23.83 -11.79
N MET A 299 -2.09 -23.34 -12.00
CA MET A 299 -2.66 -23.24 -13.36
C MET A 299 -1.96 -22.17 -14.19
N SER A 300 -1.54 -22.54 -15.40
CA SER A 300 -0.83 -21.63 -16.29
C SER A 300 -1.76 -20.58 -16.92
N PRO A 301 -1.24 -19.40 -17.31
CA PRO A 301 -2.00 -18.43 -18.08
C PRO A 301 -2.61 -19.01 -19.36
N ASP A 302 -1.89 -19.88 -20.05
CA ASP A 302 -2.36 -20.50 -21.29
C ASP A 302 -3.53 -21.46 -21.05
N ASP A 303 -3.52 -22.20 -19.94
CA ASP A 303 -4.62 -23.10 -19.56
C ASP A 303 -5.85 -22.30 -19.13
N VAL A 304 -5.64 -21.20 -18.39
CA VAL A 304 -6.73 -20.28 -18.03
C VAL A 304 -7.36 -19.66 -19.28
N GLY A 305 -6.57 -19.15 -20.20
CA GLY A 305 -7.07 -18.54 -21.45
C GLY A 305 -7.90 -19.50 -22.32
N LYS A 306 -7.64 -20.82 -22.23
CA LYS A 306 -8.40 -21.86 -22.96
C LYS A 306 -9.64 -22.35 -22.21
N ASN A 307 -9.76 -22.08 -20.91
CA ASN A 307 -10.83 -22.64 -20.09
C ASN A 307 -11.84 -21.56 -19.69
N ARG A 308 -13.06 -21.65 -20.25
CA ARG A 308 -14.13 -20.68 -20.01
C ARG A 308 -14.53 -20.56 -18.52
N GLU A 309 -14.30 -21.59 -17.72
CA GLU A 309 -14.58 -21.55 -16.29
C GLU A 309 -13.70 -20.53 -15.55
N TYR A 310 -12.46 -20.32 -16.01
CA TYR A 310 -11.46 -19.49 -15.36
C TYR A 310 -11.24 -18.13 -16.05
N ASN A 311 -11.53 -18.04 -17.37
CA ASN A 311 -11.24 -16.85 -18.16
C ASN A 311 -12.42 -15.85 -18.28
N ASN A 312 -13.50 -16.05 -17.51
CA ASN A 312 -14.70 -15.20 -17.51
C ASN A 312 -15.37 -15.03 -18.89
N GLY A 313 -15.07 -15.90 -19.84
CA GLY A 313 -15.55 -15.77 -21.20
C GLY A 313 -14.71 -14.87 -22.12
N ASP A 314 -13.65 -14.25 -21.60
CA ASP A 314 -12.74 -13.38 -22.36
C ASP A 314 -11.76 -14.16 -23.26
N GLY A 315 -11.87 -15.48 -23.31
CA GLY A 315 -11.02 -16.32 -24.13
C GLY A 315 -9.53 -16.14 -23.84
N PRO A 316 -8.66 -16.05 -24.87
CA PRO A 316 -7.23 -15.87 -24.66
C PRO A 316 -6.83 -14.60 -23.90
N ALA A 317 -7.64 -13.54 -23.93
CA ALA A 317 -7.37 -12.32 -23.17
C ALA A 317 -7.53 -12.55 -21.65
N GLY A 318 -8.45 -13.45 -21.25
CA GLY A 318 -8.67 -13.80 -19.85
C GLY A 318 -7.55 -14.65 -19.24
N ARG A 319 -6.46 -14.95 -19.96
CA ARG A 319 -5.26 -15.62 -19.42
C ARG A 319 -4.64 -14.94 -18.20
N ILE A 320 -4.92 -13.66 -18.02
CA ILE A 320 -4.45 -12.86 -16.88
C ILE A 320 -5.14 -13.25 -15.56
N TYR A 321 -6.27 -13.97 -15.60
CA TYR A 321 -7.06 -14.28 -14.40
C TYR A 321 -6.49 -15.47 -13.62
N CYS A 322 -5.21 -15.44 -13.31
CA CYS A 322 -4.53 -16.44 -12.48
C CYS A 322 -3.29 -15.89 -11.79
N PHE A 323 -2.92 -16.54 -10.71
CA PHE A 323 -1.72 -16.22 -9.92
C PHE A 323 -0.44 -16.26 -10.77
N ARG A 324 -0.33 -17.21 -11.69
CA ARG A 324 0.85 -17.35 -12.55
C ARG A 324 0.96 -16.32 -13.67
N HIS A 325 0.02 -15.38 -13.77
CA HIS A 325 0.15 -14.23 -14.68
C HIS A 325 1.46 -13.44 -14.44
N VAL A 326 1.99 -13.46 -13.23
CA VAL A 326 3.32 -12.91 -12.92
C VAL A 326 4.43 -13.45 -13.84
N GLU A 327 4.28 -14.66 -14.38
CA GLU A 327 5.25 -15.24 -15.33
C GLU A 327 5.24 -14.50 -16.67
N ASP A 328 4.10 -13.98 -17.12
CA ASP A 328 4.03 -13.14 -18.32
C ASP A 328 4.74 -11.81 -18.10
N ILE A 329 4.57 -11.20 -16.91
CA ILE A 329 5.30 -10.01 -16.50
C ILE A 329 6.82 -10.30 -16.44
N ARG A 330 7.21 -11.46 -15.88
CA ARG A 330 8.62 -11.87 -15.83
C ARG A 330 9.22 -12.04 -17.23
N LYS A 331 8.47 -12.60 -18.19
CA LYS A 331 8.94 -12.71 -19.58
C LYS A 331 9.24 -11.35 -20.19
N ILE A 332 8.38 -10.35 -19.98
CA ILE A 332 8.61 -8.97 -20.45
C ILE A 332 9.89 -8.42 -19.82
N MET A 333 10.02 -8.52 -18.50
CA MET A 333 11.18 -8.04 -17.74
C MET A 333 12.49 -8.65 -18.27
N VAL A 334 12.53 -9.96 -18.49
CA VAL A 334 13.68 -10.67 -19.05
C VAL A 334 13.98 -10.23 -20.48
N ALA A 335 12.95 -10.12 -21.34
CA ALA A 335 13.09 -9.66 -22.71
C ALA A 335 13.63 -8.22 -22.83
N ARG A 336 13.41 -7.41 -21.79
CA ARG A 336 13.93 -6.04 -21.67
C ARG A 336 15.29 -5.94 -20.98
N GLY A 337 15.98 -7.08 -20.75
CA GLY A 337 17.34 -7.13 -20.20
C GLY A 337 17.42 -7.05 -18.67
N ASP A 338 16.31 -7.11 -17.96
CA ASP A 338 16.21 -6.87 -16.51
C ASP A 338 16.13 -8.17 -15.68
N SER A 339 16.69 -9.26 -16.20
CA SER A 339 16.64 -10.60 -15.60
C SER A 339 17.30 -10.68 -14.21
N ALA A 340 18.22 -9.78 -13.89
CA ALA A 340 18.95 -9.76 -12.63
C ALA A 340 18.12 -9.21 -11.45
N LYS A 341 17.05 -8.44 -11.73
CA LYS A 341 16.18 -7.89 -10.68
C LYS A 341 15.09 -8.87 -10.31
N GLN A 342 14.67 -8.76 -9.04
CA GLN A 342 13.55 -9.55 -8.52
C GLN A 342 12.21 -8.89 -8.82
N ILE A 343 11.15 -9.71 -8.80
CA ILE A 343 9.76 -9.28 -8.70
C ILE A 343 9.34 -9.36 -7.24
N VAL A 344 8.63 -8.35 -6.75
CA VAL A 344 7.92 -8.36 -5.46
C VAL A 344 6.43 -8.47 -5.73
N LEU A 345 5.79 -9.52 -5.22
CA LEU A 345 4.33 -9.62 -5.26
C LEU A 345 3.75 -8.75 -4.14
N LEU A 346 3.35 -7.55 -4.52
CA LEU A 346 2.84 -6.54 -3.59
C LEU A 346 1.43 -6.87 -3.11
N GLU A 347 0.66 -7.58 -3.93
CA GLU A 347 -0.68 -8.08 -3.58
C GLU A 347 -0.94 -9.39 -4.31
N PHE A 348 -1.29 -10.44 -3.56
CA PHE A 348 -1.82 -11.68 -4.10
C PHE A 348 -2.81 -12.31 -3.13
N GLY A 349 -3.71 -13.11 -3.64
CA GLY A 349 -4.73 -13.81 -2.85
C GLY A 349 -5.89 -14.28 -3.71
N TRP A 350 -6.89 -14.82 -3.04
CA TRP A 350 -8.17 -15.24 -3.59
C TRP A 350 -9.29 -14.64 -2.75
N THR A 351 -10.47 -14.48 -3.30
CA THR A 351 -11.61 -13.97 -2.56
C THR A 351 -12.68 -15.05 -2.31
N MET A 352 -13.33 -14.94 -1.19
CA MET A 352 -14.51 -15.76 -0.82
C MET A 352 -15.81 -14.97 -1.02
N ASP A 353 -15.79 -13.81 -1.67
CA ASP A 353 -16.86 -12.82 -1.74
C ASP A 353 -18.12 -13.33 -2.47
N PRO A 354 -19.23 -13.59 -1.76
CA PRO A 354 -20.48 -14.02 -2.38
C PRO A 354 -21.40 -12.84 -2.75
N ILE A 355 -21.07 -11.60 -2.34
CA ILE A 355 -21.98 -10.47 -2.31
C ILE A 355 -21.76 -9.52 -3.49
N HIS A 356 -20.50 -9.13 -3.72
CA HIS A 356 -20.18 -8.10 -4.70
C HIS A 356 -20.06 -8.69 -6.12
N PRO A 357 -20.88 -8.26 -7.09
CA PRO A 357 -20.89 -8.86 -8.44
C PRO A 357 -19.55 -8.82 -9.18
N ALA A 358 -18.72 -7.79 -8.91
CA ALA A 358 -17.40 -7.66 -9.51
C ALA A 358 -16.46 -8.79 -9.10
N TYR A 359 -16.67 -9.42 -7.95
CA TYR A 359 -15.80 -10.44 -7.35
C TYR A 359 -16.43 -11.82 -7.29
N SER A 360 -17.76 -11.90 -7.19
CA SER A 360 -18.49 -13.17 -6.95
C SER A 360 -18.29 -14.21 -8.04
N TRP A 361 -17.99 -13.81 -9.27
CA TRP A 361 -17.77 -14.74 -10.40
C TRP A 361 -16.48 -15.58 -10.24
N PHE A 362 -15.49 -15.06 -9.51
CA PHE A 362 -14.22 -15.76 -9.26
C PHE A 362 -13.99 -16.14 -7.80
N ARG A 363 -15.04 -16.07 -6.99
CA ARG A 363 -14.95 -16.49 -5.58
C ARG A 363 -14.61 -17.98 -5.47
N VAL A 364 -13.92 -18.31 -4.40
CA VAL A 364 -13.69 -19.69 -3.95
C VAL A 364 -14.28 -19.89 -2.55
N ASP A 365 -14.43 -21.14 -2.11
CA ASP A 365 -14.78 -21.41 -0.71
C ASP A 365 -13.58 -21.21 0.24
N GLU A 366 -13.82 -21.17 1.54
CA GLU A 366 -12.79 -20.88 2.54
C GLU A 366 -11.67 -21.95 2.56
N GLN A 367 -12.00 -23.21 2.33
CA GLN A 367 -10.98 -24.27 2.32
C GLN A 367 -10.11 -24.20 1.08
N THR A 368 -10.71 -23.87 -0.06
CA THR A 368 -10.02 -23.61 -1.32
C THR A 368 -9.14 -22.36 -1.21
N HIS A 369 -9.65 -21.27 -0.66
CA HIS A 369 -8.90 -20.05 -0.36
C HIS A 369 -7.63 -20.37 0.46
N ALA A 370 -7.78 -21.14 1.53
CA ALA A 370 -6.67 -21.53 2.39
C ALA A 370 -5.64 -22.40 1.67
N SER A 371 -6.12 -23.37 0.86
CA SER A 371 -5.25 -24.26 0.08
C SER A 371 -4.48 -23.50 -0.99
N TYR A 372 -5.14 -22.57 -1.68
CA TYR A 372 -4.55 -21.83 -2.78
C TYR A 372 -3.49 -20.84 -2.31
N ILE A 373 -3.70 -20.16 -1.17
CA ILE A 373 -2.69 -19.27 -0.58
C ILE A 373 -1.43 -20.05 -0.20
N VAL A 374 -1.56 -21.21 0.45
CA VAL A 374 -0.42 -22.09 0.77
C VAL A 374 0.26 -22.59 -0.50
N GLY A 375 -0.54 -23.09 -1.46
CA GLY A 375 -0.06 -23.56 -2.75
C GLY A 375 0.71 -22.49 -3.54
N ALA A 376 0.27 -21.23 -3.48
CA ALA A 376 0.95 -20.11 -4.11
C ALA A 376 2.38 -19.90 -3.56
N TYR A 377 2.55 -19.90 -2.25
CA TYR A 377 3.87 -19.80 -1.64
C TYR A 377 4.76 -21.00 -1.97
N GLN A 378 4.20 -22.21 -1.94
CA GLN A 378 4.93 -23.42 -2.28
C GLN A 378 5.33 -23.44 -3.76
N TYR A 379 4.41 -23.02 -4.64
CA TYR A 379 4.69 -22.92 -6.08
C TYR A 379 5.81 -21.92 -6.35
N ALA A 380 5.73 -20.73 -5.77
CA ALA A 380 6.75 -19.69 -5.92
C ALA A 380 8.13 -20.15 -5.41
N LYS A 381 8.18 -20.78 -4.23
CA LYS A 381 9.44 -21.33 -3.67
C LYS A 381 10.07 -22.36 -4.59
N LYS A 382 9.26 -23.24 -5.17
CA LYS A 382 9.72 -24.32 -6.05
C LYS A 382 10.14 -23.85 -7.44
N ASN A 383 9.39 -22.90 -8.04
CA ASN A 383 9.47 -22.62 -9.47
C ASN A 383 10.01 -21.22 -9.79
N TRP A 384 9.94 -20.25 -8.86
CA TRP A 384 10.28 -18.85 -9.11
C TRP A 384 11.53 -18.34 -8.41
N ALA A 385 12.08 -19.13 -7.48
CA ALA A 385 13.38 -18.79 -6.91
C ALA A 385 14.48 -18.86 -8.01
N PRO A 386 15.44 -17.92 -8.04
CA PRO A 386 15.66 -16.80 -7.11
C PRO A 386 15.03 -15.47 -7.51
N TRP A 387 14.23 -15.41 -8.61
CA TRP A 387 13.75 -14.15 -9.18
C TRP A 387 12.50 -13.57 -8.50
N ILE A 388 11.83 -14.33 -7.61
CA ILE A 388 10.78 -13.81 -6.75
C ILE A 388 11.37 -13.31 -5.43
N GLY A 389 11.00 -12.09 -5.00
CA GLY A 389 11.36 -11.53 -3.70
C GLY A 389 10.29 -11.78 -2.65
N ALA A 390 9.90 -10.73 -1.91
CA ALA A 390 8.82 -10.84 -0.94
C ALA A 390 7.45 -10.95 -1.62
N MET A 391 6.56 -11.69 -0.97
CA MET A 391 5.19 -11.93 -1.41
C MET A 391 4.23 -11.51 -0.30
N PHE A 392 3.31 -10.59 -0.60
CA PHE A 392 2.34 -10.04 0.36
C PHE A 392 0.94 -10.56 0.08
N VAL A 393 0.45 -11.45 0.97
CA VAL A 393 -0.95 -11.87 0.90
C VAL A 393 -1.87 -10.73 1.34
N ILE A 394 -2.97 -10.57 0.67
CA ILE A 394 -4.06 -9.66 1.05
C ILE A 394 -5.15 -10.46 1.74
N TYR A 395 -5.53 -10.16 3.03
CA TYR A 395 -4.98 -9.19 4.01
C TYR A 395 -4.88 -9.82 5.41
N MET A 396 -4.16 -9.17 6.34
CA MET A 396 -4.63 -9.15 7.72
C MET A 396 -5.87 -8.24 7.76
N ALA A 397 -6.98 -8.69 8.36
CA ALA A 397 -8.23 -7.93 8.28
C ALA A 397 -8.16 -6.59 9.02
N ASN A 398 -8.65 -5.52 8.39
CA ASN A 398 -8.91 -4.27 9.09
C ASN A 398 -10.04 -4.48 10.12
N PRO A 399 -9.90 -3.96 11.37
CA PRO A 399 -10.89 -4.16 12.43
C PRO A 399 -12.28 -3.56 12.11
N ASP A 400 -12.35 -2.61 11.19
CA ASP A 400 -13.60 -1.93 10.83
C ASP A 400 -14.33 -2.60 9.64
N TRP A 401 -13.75 -3.63 9.02
CA TRP A 401 -14.41 -4.31 7.93
C TRP A 401 -15.57 -5.18 8.39
N THR A 402 -16.64 -5.09 7.65
CA THR A 402 -17.82 -5.96 7.74
C THR A 402 -17.94 -6.79 6.46
N LYS A 403 -18.94 -7.65 6.40
CA LYS A 403 -19.23 -8.43 5.18
C LYS A 403 -19.61 -7.56 3.97
N ASP A 404 -19.98 -6.28 4.21
CA ASP A 404 -20.29 -5.33 3.14
C ASP A 404 -19.03 -4.71 2.49
N ASN A 405 -17.86 -4.97 3.06
CA ASN A 405 -16.58 -4.61 2.47
C ASN A 405 -16.04 -5.78 1.66
N GLU A 406 -15.69 -5.57 0.40
CA GLU A 406 -15.15 -6.64 -0.45
C GLU A 406 -13.82 -7.19 0.08
N GLU A 407 -13.01 -6.32 0.68
CA GLU A 407 -11.70 -6.65 1.27
C GLU A 407 -11.80 -7.64 2.44
N TYR A 408 -12.93 -7.64 3.17
CA TYR A 408 -13.22 -8.62 4.22
C TYR A 408 -13.07 -10.06 3.74
N TRP A 409 -13.45 -10.32 2.48
CA TRP A 409 -13.49 -11.66 1.92
C TRP A 409 -12.15 -12.17 1.39
N TRP A 410 -11.16 -11.30 1.28
CA TRP A 410 -9.79 -11.67 0.92
C TRP A 410 -8.92 -12.02 2.13
N ALA A 411 -9.29 -11.53 3.31
CA ALA A 411 -8.44 -11.57 4.49
C ALA A 411 -8.22 -12.99 5.03
N ILE A 412 -7.02 -13.22 5.57
CA ILE A 412 -6.63 -14.49 6.21
C ILE A 412 -7.00 -14.54 7.70
N THR A 413 -7.47 -13.42 8.26
CA THR A 413 -8.02 -13.30 9.62
C THR A 413 -9.41 -12.69 9.58
N GLN A 414 -10.15 -12.79 10.68
CA GLN A 414 -11.35 -12.01 10.93
C GLN A 414 -10.97 -10.59 11.44
N PRO A 415 -11.87 -9.58 11.35
CA PRO A 415 -11.61 -8.23 11.87
C PRO A 415 -11.27 -8.18 13.37
N ASN A 416 -11.79 -9.10 14.16
CA ASN A 416 -11.45 -9.26 15.58
C ASN A 416 -10.10 -9.96 15.82
N GLY A 417 -9.41 -10.39 14.76
CA GLY A 417 -8.14 -11.09 14.80
C GLY A 417 -8.23 -12.61 14.83
N ASP A 418 -9.41 -13.19 14.90
CA ASP A 418 -9.55 -14.64 14.88
C ASP A 418 -9.00 -15.23 13.58
N PRO A 419 -8.19 -16.29 13.65
CA PRO A 419 -7.65 -16.95 12.49
C PRO A 419 -8.72 -17.54 11.58
N ARG A 420 -8.61 -17.31 10.27
CA ARG A 420 -9.33 -18.08 9.25
C ARG A 420 -8.54 -19.34 8.86
N ALA A 421 -9.16 -20.23 8.10
CA ALA A 421 -8.51 -21.45 7.62
C ALA A 421 -7.16 -21.19 6.92
N ALA A 422 -7.03 -20.10 6.17
CA ALA A 422 -5.79 -19.73 5.50
C ALA A 422 -4.65 -19.43 6.50
N TRP A 423 -4.92 -18.68 7.56
CA TRP A 423 -3.94 -18.42 8.60
C TRP A 423 -3.47 -19.71 9.29
N VAL A 424 -4.42 -20.59 9.63
CA VAL A 424 -4.14 -21.88 10.28
C VAL A 424 -3.23 -22.75 9.39
N ARG A 425 -3.53 -22.84 8.08
CA ARG A 425 -2.70 -23.62 7.15
C ARG A 425 -1.34 -22.97 6.89
N LEU A 426 -1.26 -21.65 6.83
CA LEU A 426 0.02 -20.93 6.74
C LEU A 426 0.90 -21.20 7.96
N LYS A 427 0.33 -21.30 9.16
CA LYS A 427 1.08 -21.66 10.37
C LYS A 427 1.71 -23.05 10.26
N ALA A 428 0.99 -24.01 9.71
CA ALA A 428 1.46 -25.36 9.51
C ALA A 428 2.41 -25.54 8.30
N MET A 429 2.50 -24.55 7.40
CA MET A 429 3.33 -24.62 6.20
C MET A 429 4.82 -24.50 6.56
N PRO A 430 5.71 -25.42 6.10
CA PRO A 430 7.16 -25.25 6.22
C PRO A 430 7.65 -24.00 5.47
N LYS A 431 8.47 -23.18 6.13
CA LYS A 431 9.03 -21.94 5.58
C LYS A 431 10.40 -22.16 4.95
#